data_f8fd8688e417f42be3b4b48f0440134e
#
_entry.id   f8fd8688e417f42be3b4b48f0440134e
#
_cell.length_a   1.000
_cell.length_b   1.000
_cell.length_c   1.000
_cell.angle_alpha   90.00
_cell.angle_beta   90.00
_cell.angle_gamma   90.00
#
_symmetry.space_group_name_H-M   'P 1'
#
loop_
_entity.id
_entity.type
_entity.pdbx_description
1 polymer ?
#
loop_
_entity_poly.entity_id
_entity_poly.type
_entity_poly.pdbx_seq_one_letter_code
_entity_poly.pdbx_strand_id
1 'polypeptide(L)'
;YEIAQCLVGSEMCIRDRSCTDKFEEYNTNQYQIHDADPATLMKSMIETIVNIQQNDSQMQDQMVGQLGGYLCCSNTWSGTNFSTFNQSDAWNATPWNTPFEKIYGNFFQIQEATNSTGHYYAFACMIRAITMLRVADCYGPMPYSQVKKGNFYVSYDTQEQVYTSILSDLANAADVLYNYYVETNGNAPLGANDPVFDGNYSGWAKLANSMRLRVAMRISGTWPGIAQEAAEAAVTHKAGLIESNSDNAMLSCGTQSNPYQLAAVSWGDLRVNANIVDYMNAYGDPRMPKFFNKSTLAGKTDKYVGMRTGDADFKKADAAGFSIPAYTATSKLMVFCAAETAFLRAEGKLRGWNVGSKTAKAYYEDGINLSMEQYQVSATEYLKIDEAPVVSHESDAVQNATATITNTVSVMWDDSEADNVNGKNFQRVITQKWIANYPLGLEAWAEYRRTGYPELYPCIDNLSDCGVSSQRGMRRLSFPYTEAQNNKANYDLGVAELGGADNEATDLKWAKKN
;
A
#
# COMPACT_ATOMS: atom_id res chain seq x y z
N TYR A 1 33.31 32.42 -57.64
CA TYR A 1 33.87 33.73 -57.95
C TYR A 1 33.02 34.76 -57.26
N GLU A 2 33.67 35.61 -56.41
CA GLU A 2 33.10 36.80 -55.79
C GLU A 2 31.91 36.65 -54.82
N ILE A 3 32.19 36.20 -53.61
CA ILE A 3 31.57 36.71 -52.39
C ILE A 3 32.61 36.65 -51.28
N ALA A 4 33.48 37.63 -51.28
CA ALA A 4 34.36 37.90 -50.17
C ALA A 4 34.73 39.38 -50.16
N GLN A 5 33.80 40.23 -49.76
CA GLN A 5 34.09 41.59 -49.33
C GLN A 5 32.79 42.31 -48.94
N CYS A 6 32.30 42.07 -47.77
CA CYS A 6 31.40 42.98 -47.03
C CYS A 6 31.24 42.52 -45.58
N LEU A 7 32.39 42.51 -44.89
CA LEU A 7 32.41 42.32 -43.43
C LEU A 7 33.47 43.23 -42.80
N VAL A 8 33.29 44.54 -42.95
CA VAL A 8 33.93 45.49 -42.03
C VAL A 8 33.00 46.68 -41.87
N GLY A 9 32.50 46.88 -40.67
CA GLY A 9 31.92 48.14 -40.21
C GLY A 9 30.41 48.22 -40.13
N SER A 10 29.82 47.56 -39.19
CA SER A 10 28.68 48.14 -38.47
C SER A 10 28.70 47.59 -37.04
N GLU A 11 28.94 48.47 -36.10
CA GLU A 11 28.67 48.24 -34.70
C GLU A 11 27.22 47.85 -34.56
N MET A 12 26.98 46.57 -34.37
CA MET A 12 25.64 46.06 -34.03
C MET A 12 25.42 46.35 -32.55
N CYS A 13 24.81 47.49 -32.28
CA CYS A 13 24.18 47.72 -30.99
C CYS A 13 23.17 46.59 -30.74
N ILE A 14 23.57 45.59 -30.03
CA ILE A 14 22.69 44.60 -29.42
C ILE A 14 21.85 45.41 -28.41
N ARG A 15 20.69 45.83 -28.83
CA ARG A 15 19.63 46.26 -27.90
C ARG A 15 19.11 45.01 -27.19
N ASP A 16 19.66 44.79 -26.06
CA ASP A 16 19.41 43.71 -25.12
C ASP A 16 18.02 43.85 -24.42
N ARG A 17 16.97 44.11 -25.17
CA ARG A 17 15.63 44.34 -24.61
C ARG A 17 14.45 43.76 -25.39
N SER A 18 14.63 42.95 -26.42
CA SER A 18 13.47 42.47 -27.20
C SER A 18 13.29 40.97 -27.31
N CYS A 19 14.14 40.15 -26.63
CA CYS A 19 13.97 38.71 -26.62
C CYS A 19 13.53 38.15 -25.27
N THR A 20 13.55 38.95 -24.19
CA THR A 20 13.14 38.49 -22.86
C THR A 20 11.68 38.71 -22.53
N ASP A 21 11.06 39.73 -23.12
CA ASP A 21 9.68 40.12 -22.82
C ASP A 21 8.63 39.08 -23.27
N LYS A 22 9.01 38.12 -24.12
CA LYS A 22 8.12 37.02 -24.55
C LYS A 22 8.63 35.64 -24.17
N PHE A 23 9.76 35.58 -23.48
CA PHE A 23 10.32 34.27 -23.09
C PHE A 23 9.45 33.54 -22.06
N GLU A 24 8.84 34.28 -21.15
CA GLU A 24 7.81 33.75 -20.23
C GLU A 24 6.54 33.33 -20.97
N GLU A 25 6.08 34.14 -21.94
CA GLU A 25 4.89 33.84 -22.74
C GLU A 25 5.08 32.61 -23.63
N TYR A 26 6.26 32.41 -24.23
CA TYR A 26 6.56 31.24 -25.08
C TYR A 26 6.95 29.99 -24.27
N ASN A 27 7.45 30.13 -23.05
CA ASN A 27 7.77 29.01 -22.16
C ASN A 27 6.64 28.69 -21.17
N THR A 28 5.61 29.54 -21.11
CA THR A 28 4.40 29.21 -20.36
C THR A 28 3.60 28.22 -21.20
N ASN A 29 3.50 26.99 -20.75
CA ASN A 29 2.64 26.00 -21.39
C ASN A 29 1.20 26.50 -21.33
N GLN A 30 0.67 26.99 -22.47
CA GLN A 30 -0.70 27.53 -22.57
C GLN A 30 -1.79 26.49 -22.25
N TYR A 31 -1.41 25.22 -22.15
CA TYR A 31 -2.27 24.12 -21.73
C TYR A 31 -2.09 23.77 -20.25
N GLN A 32 -1.21 24.46 -19.52
CA GLN A 32 -1.12 24.34 -18.07
C GLN A 32 -2.32 25.08 -17.47
N ILE A 33 -3.14 24.35 -16.72
CA ILE A 33 -4.26 24.93 -15.97
C ILE A 33 -3.65 25.75 -14.82
N HIS A 34 -3.50 27.06 -15.02
CA HIS A 34 -2.91 27.97 -14.04
C HIS A 34 -3.84 28.30 -12.86
N ASP A 35 -5.15 28.02 -12.98
CA ASP A 35 -6.19 28.29 -11.99
C ASP A 35 -7.02 27.04 -11.67
N ALA A 36 -6.38 25.88 -11.56
CA ALA A 36 -7.11 24.66 -11.18
C ALA A 36 -7.59 24.78 -9.73
N ASP A 37 -8.89 24.58 -9.53
CA ASP A 37 -9.47 24.51 -8.19
C ASP A 37 -8.76 23.42 -7.37
N PRO A 38 -8.19 23.77 -6.19
CA PRO A 38 -7.51 22.81 -5.31
C PRO A 38 -8.35 21.56 -4.99
N ALA A 39 -9.67 21.64 -4.91
CA ALA A 39 -10.55 20.51 -4.69
C ALA A 39 -10.50 19.49 -5.84
N THR A 40 -10.41 19.96 -7.09
CA THR A 40 -10.29 19.08 -8.27
C THR A 40 -8.93 18.40 -8.34
N LEU A 41 -7.85 19.14 -8.05
CA LEU A 41 -6.49 18.57 -7.95
C LEU A 41 -6.41 17.51 -6.84
N MET A 42 -7.06 17.78 -5.71
CA MET A 42 -7.11 16.87 -4.57
C MET A 42 -7.80 15.54 -4.93
N LYS A 43 -8.91 15.58 -5.68
CA LYS A 43 -9.58 14.37 -6.16
C LYS A 43 -8.61 13.46 -6.91
N SER A 44 -7.85 14.00 -7.85
CA SER A 44 -6.86 13.24 -8.63
C SER A 44 -5.77 12.63 -7.74
N MET A 45 -5.35 13.33 -6.67
CA MET A 45 -4.41 12.77 -5.70
C MET A 45 -5.06 11.65 -4.86
N ILE A 46 -6.28 11.81 -4.37
CA ILE A 46 -7.00 10.80 -3.58
C ILE A 46 -7.16 9.49 -4.36
N GLU A 47 -7.43 9.56 -5.65
CA GLU A 47 -7.61 8.41 -6.54
C GLU A 47 -6.33 7.55 -6.73
N THR A 48 -5.18 8.01 -6.20
CA THR A 48 -3.89 7.27 -6.22
C THR A 48 -3.54 6.57 -4.90
N ILE A 49 -4.29 6.81 -3.82
CA ILE A 49 -4.04 6.16 -2.52
C ILE A 49 -4.12 4.64 -2.64
N VAL A 50 -5.18 4.16 -3.29
CA VAL A 50 -5.34 2.81 -3.85
C VAL A 50 -5.77 3.06 -5.29
N ASN A 51 -5.04 2.53 -6.26
CA ASN A 51 -5.23 2.94 -7.65
C ASN A 51 -6.59 2.51 -8.20
N ILE A 52 -7.43 3.47 -8.60
CA ILE A 52 -8.66 3.21 -9.34
C ILE A 52 -8.40 3.01 -10.83
N GLN A 53 -7.32 3.59 -11.35
CA GLN A 53 -6.92 3.41 -12.74
C GLN A 53 -6.42 1.97 -12.96
N GLN A 54 -6.96 1.32 -13.97
CA GLN A 54 -6.88 -0.12 -14.15
C GLN A 54 -5.45 -0.65 -14.30
N ASN A 55 -4.64 -0.02 -15.15
CA ASN A 55 -3.27 -0.45 -15.38
C ASN A 55 -2.37 -0.18 -14.16
N ASP A 56 -2.56 0.97 -13.49
CA ASP A 56 -1.80 1.28 -12.28
C ASP A 56 -2.14 0.32 -11.15
N SER A 57 -3.43 -0.01 -10.98
CA SER A 57 -3.87 -1.01 -10.02
C SER A 57 -3.28 -2.37 -10.34
N GLN A 58 -3.28 -2.80 -11.63
CA GLN A 58 -2.68 -4.05 -12.03
C GLN A 58 -1.19 -4.08 -11.69
N MET A 59 -0.44 -3.08 -12.06
CA MET A 59 1.02 -3.05 -11.88
C MET A 59 1.46 -2.90 -10.43
N GLN A 60 0.74 -2.15 -9.61
CA GLN A 60 1.13 -1.86 -8.24
C GLN A 60 0.36 -2.71 -7.22
N ASP A 61 -0.98 -2.61 -7.21
CA ASP A 61 -1.79 -3.22 -6.16
C ASP A 61 -1.95 -4.73 -6.33
N GLN A 62 -2.00 -5.21 -7.58
CA GLN A 62 -2.24 -6.61 -7.88
C GLN A 62 -0.94 -7.40 -8.07
N MET A 63 -0.05 -6.96 -8.96
CA MET A 63 1.17 -7.71 -9.27
C MET A 63 2.20 -7.68 -8.14
N VAL A 64 2.48 -6.52 -7.54
CA VAL A 64 3.34 -6.45 -6.35
C VAL A 64 2.58 -6.92 -5.12
N GLY A 65 1.31 -6.55 -4.99
CA GLY A 65 0.45 -6.95 -3.87
C GLY A 65 0.21 -8.47 -3.75
N GLN A 66 0.42 -9.26 -4.84
CA GLN A 66 0.35 -10.73 -4.73
C GLN A 66 1.39 -11.32 -3.76
N LEU A 67 2.50 -10.61 -3.51
CA LEU A 67 3.52 -11.01 -2.52
C LEU A 67 2.98 -11.04 -1.08
N GLY A 68 1.84 -10.39 -0.84
CA GLY A 68 1.12 -10.43 0.44
C GLY A 68 0.22 -11.66 0.65
N GLY A 69 0.11 -12.56 -0.36
CA GLY A 69 -0.61 -13.83 -0.24
C GLY A 69 -2.13 -13.75 -0.42
N TYR A 70 -2.68 -12.63 -0.93
CA TYR A 70 -4.12 -12.49 -1.15
C TYR A 70 -4.56 -12.83 -2.57
N LEU A 71 -3.78 -12.41 -3.52
CA LEU A 71 -4.07 -12.49 -4.95
C LEU A 71 -2.95 -13.25 -5.65
N CYS A 72 -3.25 -13.76 -6.83
CA CYS A 72 -2.29 -14.41 -7.69
C CYS A 72 -2.54 -13.95 -9.12
N CYS A 73 -1.50 -13.45 -9.78
CA CYS A 73 -1.57 -13.13 -11.19
C CYS A 73 -1.50 -14.41 -12.01
N SER A 74 -2.51 -14.63 -12.85
CA SER A 74 -2.66 -15.83 -13.67
C SER A 74 -2.05 -15.69 -15.06
N ASN A 75 -1.48 -14.53 -15.38
CA ASN A 75 -0.78 -14.29 -16.64
C ASN A 75 0.74 -14.35 -16.38
N THR A 76 1.45 -15.12 -17.17
CA THR A 76 2.92 -15.28 -17.01
C THR A 76 3.72 -14.21 -17.74
N TRP A 77 3.06 -13.35 -18.55
CA TRP A 77 3.69 -12.27 -19.33
C TRP A 77 5.04 -12.67 -19.96
N SER A 78 5.04 -13.80 -20.68
CA SER A 78 6.24 -14.35 -21.35
C SER A 78 7.37 -14.76 -20.40
N GLY A 79 7.04 -15.13 -19.18
CA GLY A 79 7.98 -15.73 -18.22
C GLY A 79 8.72 -14.75 -17.33
N THR A 80 8.35 -13.45 -17.31
CA THR A 80 8.88 -12.47 -16.38
C THR A 80 7.79 -11.90 -15.51
N ASN A 81 7.82 -12.11 -14.19
CA ASN A 81 6.86 -11.49 -13.28
C ASN A 81 7.32 -11.53 -11.81
N PHE A 82 6.57 -10.84 -10.93
CA PHE A 82 6.84 -10.80 -9.50
C PHE A 82 6.58 -12.15 -8.80
N SER A 83 5.72 -13.01 -9.35
CA SER A 83 5.38 -14.29 -8.72
C SER A 83 6.53 -15.30 -8.75
N THR A 84 7.38 -15.23 -9.76
CA THR A 84 8.59 -16.04 -9.94
C THR A 84 9.88 -15.31 -9.57
N PHE A 85 9.77 -14.10 -9.02
CA PHE A 85 10.88 -13.24 -8.57
C PHE A 85 11.88 -12.84 -9.66
N ASN A 86 11.42 -12.69 -10.90
CA ASN A 86 12.21 -12.31 -12.06
C ASN A 86 11.53 -11.24 -12.93
N GLN A 87 10.83 -10.30 -12.29
CA GLN A 87 10.18 -9.19 -12.96
C GLN A 87 11.14 -8.37 -13.82
N SER A 88 10.63 -7.79 -14.91
CA SER A 88 11.44 -6.90 -15.75
C SER A 88 11.75 -5.58 -15.03
N ASP A 89 12.85 -4.91 -15.42
CA ASP A 89 13.24 -3.59 -14.90
C ASP A 89 12.13 -2.54 -15.07
N ALA A 90 11.41 -2.59 -16.20
CA ALA A 90 10.30 -1.67 -16.44
C ALA A 90 9.15 -1.88 -15.45
N TRP A 91 8.82 -3.13 -15.14
CA TRP A 91 7.78 -3.44 -14.16
C TRP A 91 8.23 -3.12 -12.75
N ASN A 92 9.48 -3.42 -12.44
CA ASN A 92 10.09 -3.08 -11.16
C ASN A 92 10.09 -1.56 -10.90
N ALA A 93 10.23 -0.73 -11.93
CA ALA A 93 10.23 0.71 -11.83
C ALA A 93 8.82 1.34 -11.69
N THR A 94 7.77 0.65 -12.10
CA THR A 94 6.41 1.21 -12.13
C THR A 94 5.87 1.63 -10.76
N PRO A 95 6.00 0.83 -9.67
CA PRO A 95 5.57 1.23 -8.33
C PRO A 95 6.34 2.42 -7.73
N TRP A 96 7.46 2.80 -8.34
CA TRP A 96 8.20 4.03 -8.03
C TRP A 96 7.72 5.19 -8.91
N ASN A 97 7.81 5.05 -10.22
CA ASN A 97 7.59 6.15 -11.16
C ASN A 97 6.16 6.68 -11.09
N THR A 98 5.16 5.81 -11.10
CA THR A 98 3.75 6.21 -11.15
C THR A 98 3.32 7.07 -9.94
N PRO A 99 3.63 6.73 -8.68
CA PRO A 99 3.33 7.60 -7.54
C PRO A 99 4.03 8.97 -7.62
N PHE A 100 5.30 9.01 -8.02
CA PHE A 100 6.01 10.28 -8.18
C PHE A 100 5.37 11.17 -9.25
N GLU A 101 5.04 10.63 -10.41
CA GLU A 101 4.41 11.37 -11.50
C GLU A 101 3.02 11.90 -11.11
N LYS A 102 2.19 11.05 -10.51
CA LYS A 102 0.78 11.38 -10.22
C LYS A 102 0.59 12.28 -9.02
N ILE A 103 1.45 12.17 -8.01
CA ILE A 103 1.32 12.96 -6.78
C ILE A 103 1.94 14.33 -6.93
N TYR A 104 3.21 14.42 -7.35
CA TYR A 104 3.95 15.68 -7.22
C TYR A 104 3.48 16.77 -8.16
N GLY A 105 2.97 16.43 -9.35
CA GLY A 105 2.39 17.43 -10.26
C GLY A 105 1.26 18.23 -9.62
N ASN A 106 0.27 17.56 -9.05
CA ASN A 106 -0.86 18.17 -8.36
C ASN A 106 -0.45 18.79 -7.01
N PHE A 107 0.43 18.12 -6.27
CA PHE A 107 0.95 18.59 -4.99
C PHE A 107 1.59 19.99 -5.12
N PHE A 108 2.45 20.19 -6.12
CA PHE A 108 3.10 21.50 -6.33
C PHE A 108 2.12 22.59 -6.73
N GLN A 109 1.09 22.28 -7.52
CA GLN A 109 0.05 23.25 -7.84
C GLN A 109 -0.73 23.67 -6.60
N ILE A 110 -1.12 22.73 -5.73
CA ILE A 110 -1.79 23.03 -4.46
C ILE A 110 -0.85 23.81 -3.53
N GLN A 111 0.42 23.45 -3.46
CA GLN A 111 1.43 24.16 -2.68
C GLN A 111 1.55 25.62 -3.08
N GLU A 112 1.60 25.90 -4.38
CA GLU A 112 1.66 27.25 -4.92
C GLU A 112 0.36 28.03 -4.66
N ALA A 113 -0.79 27.44 -4.96
CA ALA A 113 -2.10 28.08 -4.79
C ALA A 113 -2.41 28.43 -3.32
N THR A 114 -1.84 27.68 -2.36
CA THR A 114 -2.08 27.84 -0.92
C THR A 114 -0.92 28.53 -0.18
N ASN A 115 0.16 28.88 -0.85
CA ASN A 115 1.40 29.36 -0.23
C ASN A 115 1.90 28.40 0.88
N SER A 116 1.76 27.09 0.70
CA SER A 116 2.14 26.05 1.67
C SER A 116 1.42 26.16 3.02
N THR A 117 0.18 26.63 3.04
CA THR A 117 -0.61 26.84 4.28
C THR A 117 -2.05 26.35 4.15
N GLY A 118 -2.74 26.23 5.30
CA GLY A 118 -4.16 25.93 5.37
C GLY A 118 -4.52 24.45 5.12
N HIS A 119 -5.82 24.21 5.11
CA HIS A 119 -6.36 22.84 5.09
C HIS A 119 -6.10 22.08 3.78
N TYR A 120 -6.16 22.73 2.62
CA TYR A 120 -5.85 22.08 1.35
C TYR A 120 -4.39 21.63 1.28
N TYR A 121 -3.44 22.43 1.76
CA TYR A 121 -2.03 22.05 1.77
C TYR A 121 -1.76 20.90 2.75
N ALA A 122 -2.29 20.98 3.98
CA ALA A 122 -2.17 19.90 4.96
C ALA A 122 -2.78 18.60 4.44
N PHE A 123 -3.91 18.69 3.74
CA PHE A 123 -4.53 17.52 3.11
C PHE A 123 -3.66 16.96 1.97
N ALA A 124 -3.11 17.79 1.11
CA ALA A 124 -2.19 17.35 0.05
C ALA A 124 -0.95 16.65 0.63
N CYS A 125 -0.38 17.16 1.74
CA CYS A 125 0.70 16.50 2.48
C CYS A 125 0.28 15.12 3.00
N MET A 126 -0.94 14.99 3.54
CA MET A 126 -1.49 13.70 3.99
C MET A 126 -1.59 12.69 2.84
N ILE A 127 -2.19 13.08 1.71
CA ILE A 127 -2.35 12.17 0.56
C ILE A 127 -0.98 11.77 0.01
N ARG A 128 -0.04 12.72 -0.11
CA ARG A 128 1.34 12.44 -0.45
C ARG A 128 1.94 11.41 0.52
N ALA A 129 1.79 11.62 1.83
CA ALA A 129 2.34 10.72 2.85
C ALA A 129 1.78 9.29 2.72
N ILE A 130 0.47 9.13 2.53
CA ILE A 130 -0.17 7.81 2.38
C ILE A 130 0.31 7.11 1.10
N THR A 131 0.38 7.84 -0.02
CA THR A 131 0.81 7.26 -1.30
C THR A 131 2.31 6.90 -1.28
N MET A 132 3.15 7.81 -0.77
CA MET A 132 4.59 7.59 -0.73
C MET A 132 5.03 6.59 0.35
N LEU A 133 4.22 6.32 1.37
CA LEU A 133 4.44 5.21 2.30
C LEU A 133 4.53 3.87 1.54
N ARG A 134 3.71 3.67 0.53
CA ARG A 134 3.72 2.46 -0.30
C ARG A 134 5.04 2.33 -1.09
N VAL A 135 5.59 3.46 -1.57
CA VAL A 135 6.91 3.49 -2.22
C VAL A 135 8.01 3.18 -1.21
N ALA A 136 7.98 3.80 -0.04
CA ALA A 136 8.96 3.55 1.03
C ALA A 136 8.95 2.08 1.48
N ASP A 137 7.76 1.49 1.62
CA ASP A 137 7.61 0.08 1.97
C ASP A 137 8.11 -0.87 0.88
N CYS A 138 8.11 -0.46 -0.39
CA CYS A 138 8.64 -1.27 -1.49
C CYS A 138 10.15 -1.12 -1.66
N TYR A 139 10.70 0.09 -1.59
CA TYR A 139 12.08 0.39 -2.01
C TYR A 139 13.01 0.77 -0.87
N GLY A 140 12.50 1.32 0.24
CA GLY A 140 13.27 1.79 1.39
C GLY A 140 13.64 3.28 1.28
N PRO A 141 14.95 3.64 1.23
CA PRO A 141 15.38 5.02 1.07
C PRO A 141 14.84 5.63 -0.22
N MET A 142 14.41 6.89 -0.16
CA MET A 142 13.85 7.55 -1.35
C MET A 142 13.82 9.08 -1.19
N PRO A 143 13.72 9.83 -2.28
CA PRO A 143 13.43 11.26 -2.21
C PRO A 143 12.05 11.50 -1.60
N TYR A 144 11.95 12.26 -0.51
CA TYR A 144 10.69 12.64 0.13
C TYR A 144 10.70 14.10 0.61
N SER A 145 11.56 14.43 1.59
CA SER A 145 11.59 15.75 2.21
C SER A 145 12.19 16.82 1.32
N GLN A 146 13.08 16.44 0.40
CA GLN A 146 13.84 17.34 -0.46
C GLN A 146 13.23 17.51 -1.86
N VAL A 147 12.10 16.87 -2.14
CA VAL A 147 11.44 16.97 -3.46
C VAL A 147 10.86 18.36 -3.64
N LYS A 148 11.32 19.07 -4.68
CA LYS A 148 10.91 20.45 -5.01
C LYS A 148 10.64 20.55 -6.51
N LYS A 149 9.71 21.46 -6.88
CA LYS A 149 9.40 21.76 -8.27
C LYS A 149 10.68 22.17 -9.03
N GLY A 150 10.90 21.55 -10.18
CA GLY A 150 12.06 21.83 -11.06
C GLY A 150 13.40 21.25 -10.60
N ASN A 151 13.46 20.50 -9.49
CA ASN A 151 14.67 19.79 -9.09
C ASN A 151 14.62 18.35 -9.59
N PHE A 152 15.55 17.99 -10.48
CA PHE A 152 15.65 16.66 -11.07
C PHE A 152 16.69 15.75 -10.38
N TYR A 153 17.57 16.32 -9.55
CA TYR A 153 18.62 15.60 -8.82
C TYR A 153 18.35 15.68 -7.33
N VAL A 154 17.40 14.85 -6.88
CA VAL A 154 16.92 14.91 -5.50
C VAL A 154 17.68 13.93 -4.63
N SER A 155 18.16 14.40 -3.47
CA SER A 155 18.79 13.56 -2.46
C SER A 155 17.77 12.57 -1.88
N TYR A 156 18.24 11.34 -1.60
CA TYR A 156 17.45 10.37 -0.88
C TYR A 156 17.47 10.68 0.62
N ASP A 157 16.31 10.62 1.22
CA ASP A 157 16.18 10.55 2.67
C ASP A 157 16.48 9.11 3.14
N THR A 158 17.06 8.97 4.32
CA THR A 158 17.20 7.66 4.96
C THR A 158 15.83 7.06 5.28
N GLN A 159 15.74 5.75 5.49
CA GLN A 159 14.47 5.13 5.86
C GLN A 159 13.88 5.78 7.12
N GLU A 160 14.69 6.08 8.13
CA GLU A 160 14.23 6.79 9.33
C GLU A 160 13.65 8.17 9.02
N GLN A 161 14.33 8.95 8.19
CA GLN A 161 13.86 10.28 7.78
C GLN A 161 12.55 10.21 6.98
N VAL A 162 12.41 9.25 6.08
CA VAL A 162 11.17 9.04 5.30
C VAL A 162 9.99 8.75 6.23
N TYR A 163 10.10 7.76 7.12
CA TYR A 163 9.00 7.39 8.01
C TYR A 163 8.70 8.48 9.03
N THR A 164 9.70 9.18 9.56
CA THR A 164 9.51 10.31 10.47
C THR A 164 8.81 11.48 9.78
N SER A 165 9.18 11.78 8.53
CA SER A 165 8.51 12.83 7.73
C SER A 165 7.06 12.46 7.42
N ILE A 166 6.78 11.21 7.07
CA ILE A 166 5.42 10.71 6.87
C ILE A 166 4.59 10.84 8.15
N LEU A 167 5.14 10.45 9.31
CA LEU A 167 4.46 10.59 10.60
C LEU A 167 4.15 12.06 10.91
N SER A 168 5.08 12.98 10.61
CA SER A 168 4.90 14.42 10.79
C SER A 168 3.80 14.98 9.88
N ASP A 169 3.80 14.62 8.59
CA ASP A 169 2.77 15.06 7.65
C ASP A 169 1.37 14.57 8.07
N LEU A 170 1.26 13.32 8.50
CA LEU A 170 0.01 12.74 8.99
C LEU A 170 -0.47 13.41 10.30
N ALA A 171 0.46 13.72 11.21
CA ALA A 171 0.14 14.40 12.46
C ALA A 171 -0.40 15.80 12.20
N ASN A 172 0.30 16.59 11.39
CA ASN A 172 -0.13 17.93 11.01
C ASN A 172 -1.49 17.91 10.30
N ALA A 173 -1.70 16.96 9.39
CA ALA A 173 -2.98 16.84 8.70
C ALA A 173 -4.13 16.50 9.66
N ALA A 174 -3.92 15.57 10.62
CA ALA A 174 -4.93 15.24 11.63
C ALA A 174 -5.34 16.49 12.42
N ASP A 175 -4.38 17.31 12.84
CA ASP A 175 -4.64 18.56 13.57
C ASP A 175 -5.38 19.57 12.71
N VAL A 176 -4.88 19.89 11.53
CA VAL A 176 -5.41 20.95 10.65
C VAL A 176 -6.82 20.59 10.16
N LEU A 177 -7.03 19.35 9.70
CA LEU A 177 -8.34 18.93 9.17
C LEU A 177 -9.39 18.85 10.28
N TYR A 178 -9.03 18.35 11.45
CA TYR A 178 -9.93 18.31 12.60
C TYR A 178 -10.31 19.73 13.07
N ASN A 179 -9.34 20.63 13.22
CA ASN A 179 -9.61 22.02 13.62
C ASN A 179 -10.51 22.72 12.60
N TYR A 180 -10.21 22.58 11.30
CA TYR A 180 -11.06 23.14 10.23
C TYR A 180 -12.50 22.61 10.33
N TYR A 181 -12.67 21.29 10.52
CA TYR A 181 -14.00 20.69 10.69
C TYR A 181 -14.77 21.30 11.87
N VAL A 182 -14.12 21.48 13.01
CA VAL A 182 -14.73 22.07 14.22
C VAL A 182 -15.04 23.55 14.02
N GLU A 183 -14.09 24.33 13.56
CA GLU A 183 -14.22 25.80 13.36
C GLU A 183 -15.27 26.17 12.31
N THR A 184 -15.44 25.35 11.31
CA THR A 184 -16.41 25.58 10.24
C THR A 184 -17.74 24.86 10.43
N ASN A 185 -17.93 24.21 11.59
CA ASN A 185 -19.11 23.42 11.90
C ASN A 185 -19.42 22.35 10.83
N GLY A 186 -18.40 21.65 10.38
CA GLY A 186 -18.53 20.52 9.45
C GLY A 186 -18.56 20.92 7.98
N ASN A 187 -18.08 22.11 7.61
CA ASN A 187 -17.96 22.47 6.19
C ASN A 187 -17.12 21.43 5.43
N ALA A 188 -17.60 21.06 4.25
CA ALA A 188 -17.04 20.01 3.38
C ALA A 188 -16.49 20.62 2.07
N PRO A 189 -15.30 21.26 2.08
CA PRO A 189 -14.82 22.04 0.95
C PRO A 189 -14.51 21.24 -0.31
N LEU A 190 -14.30 19.92 -0.19
CA LEU A 190 -14.11 19.05 -1.35
C LEU A 190 -15.45 18.62 -1.98
N GLY A 191 -16.52 18.50 -1.18
CA GLY A 191 -17.82 18.06 -1.65
C GLY A 191 -17.72 16.76 -2.47
N ALA A 192 -18.29 16.76 -3.68
CA ALA A 192 -18.28 15.63 -4.61
C ALA A 192 -16.87 15.26 -5.17
N ASN A 193 -15.85 16.08 -4.91
CA ASN A 193 -14.47 15.74 -5.26
C ASN A 193 -13.80 14.81 -4.25
N ASP A 194 -14.49 14.45 -3.16
CA ASP A 194 -14.01 13.46 -2.20
C ASP A 194 -14.70 12.10 -2.42
N PRO A 195 -14.04 11.13 -3.06
CA PRO A 195 -14.62 9.82 -3.33
C PRO A 195 -14.56 8.86 -2.13
N VAL A 196 -14.10 9.30 -0.94
CA VAL A 196 -13.93 8.45 0.25
C VAL A 196 -14.94 8.82 1.34
N PHE A 197 -14.96 10.07 1.77
CA PHE A 197 -15.78 10.56 2.89
C PHE A 197 -16.78 11.66 2.51
N ASP A 198 -17.05 11.86 1.22
CA ASP A 198 -18.00 12.88 0.71
C ASP A 198 -17.70 14.30 1.23
N GLY A 199 -16.42 14.62 1.39
CA GLY A 199 -15.92 15.91 1.88
C GLY A 199 -15.82 16.03 3.40
N ASN A 200 -16.15 15.01 4.16
CA ASN A 200 -16.10 15.04 5.63
C ASN A 200 -14.64 15.00 6.16
N TYR A 201 -14.13 16.15 6.55
CA TYR A 201 -12.78 16.30 7.08
C TYR A 201 -12.55 15.58 8.43
N SER A 202 -13.60 15.34 9.22
CA SER A 202 -13.47 14.50 10.43
C SER A 202 -13.08 13.06 10.07
N GLY A 203 -13.65 12.49 8.99
CA GLY A 203 -13.25 11.17 8.48
C GLY A 203 -11.78 11.13 8.07
N TRP A 204 -11.32 12.17 7.35
CA TRP A 204 -9.93 12.28 6.94
C TRP A 204 -8.96 12.46 8.11
N ALA A 205 -9.33 13.24 9.14
CA ALA A 205 -8.53 13.39 10.35
C ALA A 205 -8.40 12.06 11.13
N LYS A 206 -9.48 11.28 11.23
CA LYS A 206 -9.45 9.91 11.78
C LYS A 206 -8.54 8.99 10.95
N LEU A 207 -8.62 9.07 9.62
CA LEU A 207 -7.76 8.28 8.74
C LEU A 207 -6.28 8.66 8.94
N ALA A 208 -5.95 9.95 9.02
CA ALA A 208 -4.58 10.41 9.27
C ALA A 208 -4.01 9.81 10.56
N ASN A 209 -4.77 9.84 11.65
CA ASN A 209 -4.35 9.22 12.91
C ASN A 209 -4.25 7.69 12.84
N SER A 210 -5.17 7.03 12.15
CA SER A 210 -5.12 5.58 11.97
C SER A 210 -3.90 5.16 11.12
N MET A 211 -3.56 5.95 10.11
CA MET A 211 -2.32 5.77 9.34
C MET A 211 -1.06 6.02 10.19
N ARG A 212 -1.06 7.00 11.10
CA ARG A 212 0.05 7.18 12.07
C ARG A 212 0.25 5.91 12.89
N LEU A 213 -0.82 5.31 13.37
CA LEU A 213 -0.74 4.05 14.14
C LEU A 213 -0.20 2.89 13.28
N ARG A 214 -0.62 2.77 12.00
CA ARG A 214 -0.07 1.79 11.05
C ARG A 214 1.44 1.99 10.86
N VAL A 215 1.88 3.22 10.57
CA VAL A 215 3.30 3.55 10.38
C VAL A 215 4.10 3.30 11.66
N ALA A 216 3.58 3.65 12.83
CA ALA A 216 4.22 3.36 14.11
C ALA A 216 4.48 1.86 14.30
N MET A 217 3.49 1.00 14.01
CA MET A 217 3.70 -0.45 14.07
C MET A 217 4.72 -0.93 13.03
N ARG A 218 4.73 -0.34 11.81
CA ARG A 218 5.70 -0.67 10.76
C ARG A 218 7.13 -0.53 11.26
N ILE A 219 7.44 0.56 11.93
CA ILE A 219 8.81 0.89 12.36
C ILE A 219 9.16 0.43 13.79
N SER A 220 8.23 -0.21 14.49
CA SER A 220 8.31 -0.54 15.91
C SER A 220 9.49 -1.43 16.32
N GLY A 221 9.98 -2.26 15.40
CA GLY A 221 11.12 -3.15 15.64
C GLY A 221 12.48 -2.45 15.53
N THR A 222 12.56 -1.35 14.78
CA THR A 222 13.83 -0.66 14.47
C THR A 222 13.97 0.66 15.21
N TRP A 223 12.89 1.44 15.28
CA TRP A 223 12.87 2.74 15.96
C TRP A 223 11.76 2.78 17.02
N PRO A 224 11.86 1.95 18.09
CA PRO A 224 10.77 1.74 19.05
C PRO A 224 10.35 3.01 19.77
N GLY A 225 11.27 3.93 20.08
CA GLY A 225 10.96 5.21 20.73
C GLY A 225 10.07 6.11 19.86
N ILE A 226 10.44 6.30 18.59
CA ILE A 226 9.64 7.08 17.61
C ILE A 226 8.28 6.40 17.40
N ALA A 227 8.27 5.09 17.28
CA ALA A 227 7.06 4.31 17.07
C ALA A 227 6.07 4.43 18.24
N GLN A 228 6.54 4.27 19.46
CA GLN A 228 5.70 4.39 20.67
C GLN A 228 5.11 5.79 20.79
N GLU A 229 5.93 6.83 20.69
CA GLU A 229 5.48 8.23 20.75
C GLU A 229 4.39 8.52 19.71
N ALA A 230 4.62 8.11 18.45
CA ALA A 230 3.66 8.31 17.38
C ALA A 230 2.34 7.56 17.61
N ALA A 231 2.40 6.31 18.09
CA ALA A 231 1.22 5.49 18.37
C ALA A 231 0.39 6.06 19.52
N GLU A 232 1.02 6.41 20.65
CA GLU A 232 0.35 6.96 21.81
C GLU A 232 -0.26 8.34 21.51
N ALA A 233 0.45 9.19 20.75
CA ALA A 233 -0.05 10.48 20.30
C ALA A 233 -1.25 10.32 19.35
N ALA A 234 -1.22 9.34 18.43
CA ALA A 234 -2.33 9.09 17.52
C ALA A 234 -3.61 8.66 18.26
N VAL A 235 -3.48 7.77 19.25
CA VAL A 235 -4.62 7.24 20.02
C VAL A 235 -5.23 8.30 20.93
N THR A 236 -4.43 9.22 21.48
CA THR A 236 -4.91 10.28 22.37
C THR A 236 -5.37 11.54 21.65
N HIS A 237 -5.20 11.59 20.33
CA HIS A 237 -5.57 12.76 19.53
C HIS A 237 -7.08 12.97 19.52
N LYS A 238 -7.51 14.23 19.64
CA LYS A 238 -8.93 14.64 19.74
C LYS A 238 -9.82 14.27 18.54
N ALA A 239 -9.24 14.08 17.36
CA ALA A 239 -9.97 13.61 16.17
C ALA A 239 -10.37 12.13 16.27
N GLY A 240 -9.72 11.35 17.15
CA GLY A 240 -9.92 9.90 17.26
C GLY A 240 -9.29 9.12 16.11
N LEU A 241 -9.71 7.87 15.99
CA LEU A 241 -9.26 6.90 14.98
C LEU A 241 -10.48 6.37 14.19
N ILE A 242 -10.23 5.59 13.16
CA ILE A 242 -11.27 4.76 12.50
C ILE A 242 -11.54 3.57 13.43
N GLU A 243 -12.62 3.62 14.21
CA GLU A 243 -12.95 2.63 15.24
C GLU A 243 -14.29 1.92 15.01
N SER A 244 -15.08 2.37 14.02
CA SER A 244 -16.35 1.74 13.64
C SER A 244 -16.40 1.50 12.14
N ASN A 245 -17.22 0.52 11.71
CA ASN A 245 -17.37 0.22 10.28
C ASN A 245 -17.98 1.38 9.47
N SER A 246 -18.70 2.30 10.11
CA SER A 246 -19.19 3.53 9.48
C SER A 246 -18.08 4.54 9.18
N ASP A 247 -16.92 4.43 9.84
CA ASP A 247 -15.74 5.27 9.61
C ASP A 247 -14.77 4.67 8.56
N ASN A 248 -15.00 3.44 8.08
CA ASN A 248 -14.11 2.78 7.13
C ASN A 248 -13.83 3.66 5.92
N ALA A 249 -12.54 3.82 5.59
CA ALA A 249 -12.11 4.55 4.41
C ALA A 249 -12.25 3.66 3.16
N MET A 250 -13.30 3.91 2.39
CA MET A 250 -13.67 3.13 1.21
C MET A 250 -13.72 4.04 -0.03
N LEU A 251 -12.76 3.88 -0.93
CA LEU A 251 -12.59 4.69 -2.14
C LEU A 251 -13.57 4.23 -3.24
N SER A 252 -14.43 5.13 -3.68
CA SER A 252 -15.31 4.91 -4.84
C SER A 252 -14.52 5.01 -6.16
N CYS A 253 -14.74 4.07 -7.06
CA CYS A 253 -14.17 4.11 -8.41
C CYS A 253 -14.94 5.07 -9.35
N GLY A 254 -16.00 5.74 -8.87
CA GLY A 254 -16.81 6.66 -9.67
C GLY A 254 -17.46 5.95 -10.86
N THR A 255 -17.16 6.41 -12.07
CA THR A 255 -17.65 5.81 -13.32
C THR A 255 -16.75 4.69 -13.86
N GLN A 256 -15.59 4.45 -13.25
CA GLN A 256 -14.69 3.36 -13.62
C GLN A 256 -15.15 2.05 -12.96
N SER A 257 -14.92 0.93 -13.64
CA SER A 257 -15.11 -0.38 -13.02
C SER A 257 -14.03 -0.63 -11.96
N ASN A 258 -14.41 -1.32 -10.89
CA ASN A 258 -13.45 -1.79 -9.90
C ASN A 258 -12.31 -2.57 -10.59
N PRO A 259 -11.03 -2.19 -10.40
CA PRO A 259 -9.90 -2.76 -11.13
C PRO A 259 -9.66 -4.25 -10.82
N TYR A 260 -9.99 -4.72 -9.62
CA TYR A 260 -9.88 -6.14 -9.27
C TYR A 260 -10.93 -6.97 -10.01
N GLN A 261 -12.17 -6.46 -10.09
CA GLN A 261 -13.24 -7.12 -10.86
C GLN A 261 -12.88 -7.17 -12.35
N LEU A 262 -12.38 -6.07 -12.91
CA LEU A 262 -11.97 -6.01 -14.31
C LEU A 262 -10.85 -7.01 -14.62
N ALA A 263 -9.80 -7.04 -13.79
CA ALA A 263 -8.68 -7.95 -13.96
C ALA A 263 -9.08 -9.43 -13.80
N ALA A 264 -9.98 -9.74 -12.85
CA ALA A 264 -10.41 -11.11 -12.60
C ALA A 264 -11.40 -11.64 -13.65
N VAL A 265 -12.36 -10.80 -14.06
CA VAL A 265 -13.49 -11.22 -14.92
C VAL A 265 -13.24 -10.91 -16.39
N SER A 266 -12.89 -9.65 -16.70
CA SER A 266 -12.78 -9.23 -18.11
C SER A 266 -11.44 -9.62 -18.74
N TRP A 267 -10.35 -9.43 -18.00
CA TRP A 267 -9.01 -9.77 -18.49
C TRP A 267 -8.62 -11.22 -18.18
N GLY A 268 -9.11 -11.79 -17.08
CA GLY A 268 -8.72 -13.12 -16.62
C GLY A 268 -7.30 -13.20 -16.06
N ASP A 269 -6.70 -12.07 -15.70
CA ASP A 269 -5.31 -11.96 -15.22
C ASP A 269 -5.17 -12.15 -13.71
N LEU A 270 -6.28 -12.20 -12.97
CA LEU A 270 -6.27 -12.21 -11.50
C LEU A 270 -7.09 -13.36 -10.94
N ARG A 271 -6.52 -14.05 -9.96
CA ARG A 271 -7.16 -15.11 -9.16
C ARG A 271 -6.92 -14.85 -7.68
N VAL A 272 -7.64 -15.55 -6.84
CA VAL A 272 -7.38 -15.56 -5.39
C VAL A 272 -6.19 -16.46 -5.10
N ASN A 273 -5.33 -16.04 -4.18
CA ASN A 273 -4.16 -16.81 -3.79
C ASN A 273 -4.53 -18.01 -2.89
N ALA A 274 -3.83 -19.13 -3.05
CA ALA A 274 -4.00 -20.32 -2.22
C ALA A 274 -3.77 -20.02 -0.74
N ASN A 275 -2.83 -19.13 -0.40
CA ASN A 275 -2.58 -18.78 1.00
C ASN A 275 -3.85 -18.32 1.73
N ILE A 276 -4.53 -17.27 1.24
CA ILE A 276 -5.72 -16.74 1.92
C ILE A 276 -6.89 -17.73 1.90
N VAL A 277 -7.07 -18.46 0.79
CA VAL A 277 -8.17 -19.44 0.67
C VAL A 277 -7.97 -20.58 1.66
N ASP A 278 -6.76 -21.16 1.74
CA ASP A 278 -6.49 -22.33 2.56
C ASP A 278 -6.47 -21.99 4.06
N TYR A 279 -5.96 -20.81 4.44
CA TYR A 279 -6.10 -20.32 5.81
C TYR A 279 -7.58 -20.16 6.21
N MET A 280 -8.39 -19.51 5.39
CA MET A 280 -9.81 -19.33 5.68
C MET A 280 -10.58 -20.65 5.66
N ASN A 281 -10.24 -21.59 4.77
CA ASN A 281 -10.80 -22.96 4.78
C ASN A 281 -10.44 -23.69 6.09
N ALA A 282 -9.18 -23.63 6.51
CA ALA A 282 -8.70 -24.33 7.70
C ALA A 282 -9.36 -23.80 8.99
N TYR A 283 -9.63 -22.50 9.05
CA TYR A 283 -10.37 -21.88 10.16
C TYR A 283 -11.90 -22.02 10.03
N GLY A 284 -12.44 -22.52 8.92
CA GLY A 284 -13.89 -22.48 8.67
C GLY A 284 -14.43 -21.04 8.66
N ASP A 285 -13.70 -20.11 8.11
CA ASP A 285 -13.96 -18.67 8.19
C ASP A 285 -15.26 -18.28 7.46
N PRO A 286 -16.26 -17.71 8.17
CA PRO A 286 -17.56 -17.39 7.58
C PRO A 286 -17.51 -16.21 6.59
N ARG A 287 -16.40 -15.46 6.49
CA ARG A 287 -16.21 -14.36 5.52
C ARG A 287 -15.94 -14.86 4.10
N MET A 288 -15.54 -16.13 3.90
CA MET A 288 -15.19 -16.66 2.59
C MET A 288 -16.19 -16.37 1.47
N PRO A 289 -17.52 -16.58 1.67
CA PRO A 289 -18.52 -16.29 0.62
C PRO A 289 -18.65 -14.80 0.26
N LYS A 290 -18.07 -13.92 1.09
CA LYS A 290 -18.05 -12.47 0.88
C LYS A 290 -16.77 -12.01 0.19
N PHE A 291 -15.69 -12.78 0.34
CA PHE A 291 -14.38 -12.49 -0.24
C PHE A 291 -14.22 -13.08 -1.64
N PHE A 292 -14.75 -14.28 -1.86
CA PHE A 292 -14.45 -15.06 -3.05
C PHE A 292 -15.69 -15.64 -3.72
N ASN A 293 -15.64 -15.75 -5.04
CA ASN A 293 -16.53 -16.60 -5.80
C ASN A 293 -16.00 -18.04 -5.81
N LYS A 294 -16.92 -19.01 -5.84
CA LYS A 294 -16.57 -20.43 -5.91
C LYS A 294 -15.79 -20.77 -7.19
N SER A 295 -14.96 -21.78 -7.12
CA SER A 295 -14.24 -22.36 -8.24
C SER A 295 -15.19 -23.02 -9.25
N THR A 296 -14.77 -23.05 -10.51
CA THR A 296 -15.39 -23.82 -11.60
C THR A 296 -14.51 -24.96 -12.07
N LEU A 297 -13.39 -25.25 -11.37
CA LEU A 297 -12.53 -26.40 -11.67
C LEU A 297 -13.28 -27.72 -11.58
N ALA A 298 -13.01 -28.62 -12.50
CA ALA A 298 -13.61 -29.96 -12.51
C ALA A 298 -13.36 -30.70 -11.19
N GLY A 299 -14.43 -31.20 -10.56
CA GLY A 299 -14.38 -31.86 -9.27
C GLY A 299 -14.25 -30.94 -8.04
N LYS A 300 -14.17 -29.61 -8.24
CA LYS A 300 -14.04 -28.61 -7.17
C LYS A 300 -15.03 -27.43 -7.34
N THR A 301 -16.11 -27.60 -8.09
CA THR A 301 -17.04 -26.53 -8.49
C THR A 301 -17.78 -25.84 -7.32
N ASP A 302 -17.97 -26.52 -6.20
CA ASP A 302 -18.65 -25.95 -5.02
C ASP A 302 -17.68 -25.52 -3.91
N LYS A 303 -16.39 -25.55 -4.20
CA LYS A 303 -15.33 -25.20 -3.25
C LYS A 303 -14.73 -23.83 -3.58
N TYR A 304 -14.04 -23.24 -2.62
CA TYR A 304 -13.12 -22.15 -2.86
C TYR A 304 -11.74 -22.74 -3.10
N VAL A 305 -11.12 -22.41 -4.22
CA VAL A 305 -9.81 -22.96 -4.63
C VAL A 305 -8.92 -21.80 -5.05
N GLY A 306 -7.89 -21.56 -4.25
CA GLY A 306 -6.87 -20.54 -4.55
C GLY A 306 -5.79 -21.08 -5.47
N MET A 307 -5.15 -20.19 -6.20
CA MET A 307 -4.02 -20.50 -7.07
C MET A 307 -2.71 -20.32 -6.31
N ARG A 308 -1.76 -21.28 -6.44
CA ARG A 308 -0.41 -21.15 -5.90
C ARG A 308 0.42 -20.16 -6.71
N THR A 309 1.23 -19.37 -6.02
CA THR A 309 2.09 -18.35 -6.62
C THR A 309 3.39 -18.98 -7.14
N GLY A 310 3.87 -18.47 -8.29
CA GLY A 310 5.21 -18.76 -8.80
C GLY A 310 5.32 -20.07 -9.60
N ASP A 311 4.29 -20.45 -10.32
CA ASP A 311 4.33 -21.55 -11.28
C ASP A 311 4.73 -20.97 -12.66
N ALA A 312 5.95 -21.29 -13.10
CA ALA A 312 6.52 -20.75 -14.34
C ALA A 312 5.95 -21.39 -15.61
N ASP A 313 5.49 -22.65 -15.51
CA ASP A 313 4.94 -23.39 -16.63
C ASP A 313 3.43 -23.18 -16.83
N PHE A 314 2.83 -22.38 -15.94
CA PHE A 314 1.40 -22.14 -15.90
C PHE A 314 0.90 -21.36 -17.13
N LYS A 315 -0.22 -21.79 -17.69
CA LYS A 315 -0.86 -21.09 -18.79
C LYS A 315 -2.09 -20.33 -18.30
N LYS A 316 -2.23 -19.07 -18.69
CA LYS A 316 -3.35 -18.22 -18.32
C LYS A 316 -4.72 -18.89 -18.54
N ALA A 317 -4.90 -19.63 -19.64
CA ALA A 317 -6.16 -20.31 -19.94
C ALA A 317 -6.54 -21.35 -18.87
N ASP A 318 -5.55 -21.99 -18.25
CA ASP A 318 -5.77 -23.03 -17.23
C ASP A 318 -6.24 -22.42 -15.90
N ALA A 319 -5.97 -21.11 -15.67
CA ALA A 319 -6.43 -20.39 -14.50
C ALA A 319 -7.95 -20.16 -14.44
N ALA A 320 -8.65 -20.31 -15.55
CA ALA A 320 -10.05 -19.86 -15.66
C ALA A 320 -10.98 -20.46 -14.57
N GLY A 321 -10.66 -21.66 -14.09
CA GLY A 321 -11.48 -22.36 -13.09
C GLY A 321 -11.21 -22.00 -11.62
N PHE A 322 -10.10 -21.33 -11.29
CA PHE A 322 -9.82 -20.95 -9.90
C PHE A 322 -10.77 -19.88 -9.37
N SER A 323 -10.90 -19.79 -8.05
CA SER A 323 -11.69 -18.75 -7.39
C SER A 323 -11.17 -17.35 -7.73
N ILE A 324 -12.11 -16.40 -7.85
CA ILE A 324 -11.82 -14.99 -8.10
C ILE A 324 -12.34 -14.13 -6.95
N PRO A 325 -11.82 -12.90 -6.76
CA PRO A 325 -12.38 -11.94 -5.81
C PRO A 325 -13.87 -11.66 -6.08
N ALA A 326 -14.69 -11.61 -5.04
CA ALA A 326 -16.14 -11.39 -5.14
C ALA A 326 -16.51 -9.91 -5.32
N TYR A 327 -15.73 -9.16 -6.13
CA TYR A 327 -16.03 -7.77 -6.44
C TYR A 327 -16.97 -7.64 -7.62
N THR A 328 -17.86 -6.64 -7.54
CA THR A 328 -18.64 -6.14 -8.66
C THR A 328 -17.95 -4.93 -9.30
N ALA A 329 -18.41 -4.51 -10.47
CA ALA A 329 -17.88 -3.32 -11.14
C ALA A 329 -17.99 -2.04 -10.27
N THR A 330 -18.98 -1.96 -9.39
CA THR A 330 -19.24 -0.80 -8.52
C THR A 330 -18.73 -0.96 -7.09
N SER A 331 -18.07 -2.05 -6.76
CA SER A 331 -17.47 -2.25 -5.44
C SER A 331 -16.43 -1.18 -5.15
N LYS A 332 -16.47 -0.60 -3.94
CA LYS A 332 -15.45 0.36 -3.48
C LYS A 332 -14.14 -0.37 -3.15
N LEU A 333 -13.03 0.35 -3.23
CA LEU A 333 -11.72 -0.12 -2.81
C LEU A 333 -11.47 0.22 -1.35
N MET A 334 -11.00 -0.74 -0.56
CA MET A 334 -10.63 -0.49 0.82
C MET A 334 -9.29 0.26 0.88
N VAL A 335 -9.25 1.32 1.70
CA VAL A 335 -8.03 2.08 2.05
C VAL A 335 -7.60 1.72 3.48
N PHE A 336 -8.57 1.71 4.40
CA PHE A 336 -8.36 1.41 5.81
C PHE A 336 -9.68 0.98 6.46
N CYS A 337 -9.65 0.05 7.42
CA CYS A 337 -10.84 -0.41 8.12
C CYS A 337 -10.68 -0.36 9.66
N ALA A 338 -11.81 -0.29 10.36
CA ALA A 338 -11.86 -0.25 11.82
C ALA A 338 -11.24 -1.49 12.48
N ALA A 339 -11.40 -2.65 11.85
CA ALA A 339 -10.78 -3.89 12.32
C ALA A 339 -9.24 -3.75 12.41
N GLU A 340 -8.61 -3.09 11.43
CA GLU A 340 -7.17 -2.84 11.47
C GLU A 340 -6.77 -2.00 12.66
N THR A 341 -7.49 -0.90 12.96
CA THR A 341 -7.23 -0.09 14.16
C THR A 341 -7.23 -0.94 15.43
N ALA A 342 -8.22 -1.82 15.57
CA ALA A 342 -8.32 -2.68 16.74
C ALA A 342 -7.12 -3.64 16.84
N PHE A 343 -6.71 -4.27 15.75
CA PHE A 343 -5.52 -5.14 15.74
C PHE A 343 -4.20 -4.38 16.00
N LEU A 344 -4.05 -3.17 15.45
CA LEU A 344 -2.89 -2.32 15.73
C LEU A 344 -2.82 -1.95 17.22
N ARG A 345 -3.98 -1.68 17.85
CA ARG A 345 -4.03 -1.44 19.32
C ARG A 345 -3.76 -2.72 20.12
N ALA A 346 -4.23 -3.88 19.68
CA ALA A 346 -3.89 -5.16 20.30
C ALA A 346 -2.36 -5.38 20.29
N GLU A 347 -1.70 -5.15 19.15
CA GLU A 347 -0.25 -5.21 19.05
C GLU A 347 0.43 -4.19 19.96
N GLY A 348 -0.05 -2.94 19.99
CA GLY A 348 0.49 -1.90 20.87
C GLY A 348 0.44 -2.30 22.34
N LYS A 349 -0.64 -2.97 22.79
CA LYS A 349 -0.74 -3.53 24.14
C LYS A 349 0.28 -4.63 24.39
N LEU A 350 0.49 -5.55 23.43
CA LEU A 350 1.53 -6.58 23.54
C LEU A 350 2.95 -5.98 23.60
N ARG A 351 3.13 -4.75 23.13
CA ARG A 351 4.38 -3.97 23.26
C ARG A 351 4.47 -3.19 24.58
N GLY A 352 3.44 -3.21 25.40
CA GLY A 352 3.37 -2.44 26.64
C GLY A 352 3.06 -0.95 26.45
N TRP A 353 2.57 -0.55 25.26
CA TRP A 353 2.28 0.86 24.95
C TRP A 353 0.90 1.31 25.47
N ASN A 354 0.77 2.60 25.73
CA ASN A 354 -0.49 3.21 26.15
C ASN A 354 -1.38 3.56 24.96
N VAL A 355 -1.91 2.54 24.29
CA VAL A 355 -2.76 2.70 23.10
C VAL A 355 -4.25 2.53 23.38
N GLY A 356 -4.70 2.93 24.57
CA GLY A 356 -6.09 2.91 25.00
C GLY A 356 -6.33 2.04 26.24
N SER A 357 -7.59 1.93 26.69
CA SER A 357 -7.93 1.36 27.99
C SER A 357 -8.20 -0.15 28.00
N LYS A 358 -8.47 -0.77 26.85
CA LYS A 358 -8.74 -2.21 26.76
C LYS A 358 -7.45 -3.03 26.83
N THR A 359 -7.59 -4.33 27.16
CA THR A 359 -6.49 -5.31 27.08
C THR A 359 -6.16 -5.67 25.65
N ALA A 360 -5.01 -6.31 25.41
CA ALA A 360 -4.64 -6.85 24.10
C ALA A 360 -5.71 -7.82 23.56
N LYS A 361 -6.18 -8.76 24.41
CA LYS A 361 -7.28 -9.68 24.12
C LYS A 361 -8.53 -8.95 23.64
N ALA A 362 -8.98 -7.95 24.39
CA ALA A 362 -10.22 -7.24 24.07
C ALA A 362 -10.12 -6.49 22.74
N TYR A 363 -8.99 -5.86 22.42
CA TYR A 363 -8.77 -5.26 21.10
C TYR A 363 -8.68 -6.29 19.98
N TYR A 364 -8.08 -7.44 20.23
CA TYR A 364 -8.02 -8.54 19.28
C TYR A 364 -9.42 -9.06 18.92
N GLU A 365 -10.25 -9.32 19.92
CA GLU A 365 -11.64 -9.77 19.75
C GLU A 365 -12.50 -8.69 19.08
N ASP A 366 -12.30 -7.39 19.41
CA ASP A 366 -12.94 -6.27 18.69
C ASP A 366 -12.56 -6.30 17.20
N GLY A 367 -11.30 -6.53 16.87
CA GLY A 367 -10.84 -6.59 15.48
C GLY A 367 -11.54 -7.68 14.67
N ILE A 368 -11.67 -8.88 15.25
CA ILE A 368 -12.43 -9.98 14.63
C ILE A 368 -13.90 -9.61 14.48
N ASN A 369 -14.55 -9.09 15.55
CA ASN A 369 -15.94 -8.71 15.53
C ASN A 369 -16.23 -7.62 14.48
N LEU A 370 -15.42 -6.57 14.41
CA LEU A 370 -15.55 -5.49 13.42
C LEU A 370 -15.39 -6.03 12.00
N SER A 371 -14.42 -6.91 11.76
CA SER A 371 -14.25 -7.53 10.44
C SER A 371 -15.46 -8.40 10.07
N MET A 372 -15.97 -9.22 10.99
CA MET A 372 -17.16 -10.04 10.75
C MET A 372 -18.42 -9.19 10.50
N GLU A 373 -18.62 -8.15 11.29
CA GLU A 373 -19.72 -7.19 11.13
C GLU A 373 -19.68 -6.47 9.78
N GLN A 374 -18.50 -6.05 9.33
CA GLN A 374 -18.31 -5.42 8.00
C GLN A 374 -18.86 -6.28 6.88
N TYR A 375 -18.71 -7.60 6.99
CA TYR A 375 -19.20 -8.57 6.00
C TYR A 375 -20.54 -9.23 6.38
N GLN A 376 -21.20 -8.76 7.44
CA GLN A 376 -22.52 -9.23 7.91
C GLN A 376 -22.53 -10.74 8.21
N VAL A 377 -21.51 -11.23 8.91
CA VAL A 377 -21.39 -12.60 9.40
C VAL A 377 -21.11 -12.61 10.90
N SER A 378 -21.38 -13.73 11.58
CA SER A 378 -21.20 -13.84 13.03
C SER A 378 -19.80 -14.30 13.39
N ALA A 379 -19.21 -13.67 14.43
CA ALA A 379 -17.95 -14.06 15.03
C ALA A 379 -18.10 -15.12 16.14
N THR A 380 -19.33 -15.41 16.60
CA THR A 380 -19.58 -16.14 17.86
C THR A 380 -18.92 -17.50 17.93
N GLU A 381 -19.03 -18.31 16.88
CA GLU A 381 -18.40 -19.64 16.86
C GLU A 381 -16.93 -19.56 16.42
N TYR A 382 -16.59 -18.59 15.59
CA TYR A 382 -15.23 -18.37 15.12
C TYR A 382 -14.26 -18.04 16.28
N LEU A 383 -14.68 -17.20 17.22
CA LEU A 383 -13.89 -16.82 18.40
C LEU A 383 -13.64 -17.99 19.39
N LYS A 384 -14.39 -19.10 19.25
CA LYS A 384 -14.24 -20.28 20.11
C LYS A 384 -13.27 -21.33 19.56
N ILE A 385 -12.71 -21.14 18.37
CA ILE A 385 -11.77 -22.08 17.76
C ILE A 385 -10.49 -22.09 18.57
N ASP A 386 -10.30 -23.13 19.36
CA ASP A 386 -9.19 -23.31 20.32
C ASP A 386 -8.05 -24.20 19.79
N GLU A 387 -8.26 -24.88 18.68
CA GLU A 387 -7.24 -25.67 18.01
C GLU A 387 -6.55 -24.88 16.90
N ALA A 388 -5.22 -25.01 16.79
CA ALA A 388 -4.44 -24.49 15.68
C ALA A 388 -4.59 -25.42 14.48
N PRO A 389 -5.16 -24.96 13.34
CA PRO A 389 -5.35 -25.84 12.21
C PRO A 389 -4.04 -26.09 11.46
N VAL A 390 -3.97 -27.21 10.76
CA VAL A 390 -2.99 -27.40 9.70
C VAL A 390 -3.54 -26.77 8.42
N VAL A 391 -2.79 -25.84 7.83
CA VAL A 391 -3.16 -25.20 6.57
C VAL A 391 -2.50 -25.98 5.44
N SER A 392 -3.30 -26.58 4.56
CA SER A 392 -2.80 -27.46 3.50
C SER A 392 -3.39 -27.06 2.15
N HIS A 393 -2.53 -27.04 1.15
CA HIS A 393 -2.91 -26.97 -0.26
C HIS A 393 -2.77 -28.33 -0.93
N GLU A 394 -3.82 -28.80 -1.55
CA GLU A 394 -3.82 -30.02 -2.34
C GLU A 394 -3.63 -29.69 -3.82
N SER A 395 -2.80 -30.48 -4.49
CA SER A 395 -2.67 -30.38 -5.94
C SER A 395 -4.03 -30.58 -6.64
N ASP A 396 -4.15 -30.01 -7.79
CA ASP A 396 -5.31 -30.18 -8.66
C ASP A 396 -4.87 -30.53 -10.09
N ALA A 397 -5.84 -30.64 -11.01
CA ALA A 397 -5.56 -31.00 -12.40
C ALA A 397 -4.76 -29.93 -13.16
N VAL A 398 -4.65 -28.71 -12.62
CA VAL A 398 -4.00 -27.57 -13.25
C VAL A 398 -2.63 -27.30 -12.64
N GLN A 399 -2.54 -27.31 -11.30
CA GLN A 399 -1.29 -27.11 -10.57
C GLN A 399 -0.96 -28.33 -9.71
N ASN A 400 0.13 -29.02 -10.03
CA ASN A 400 0.65 -30.12 -9.21
C ASN A 400 1.58 -29.57 -8.10
N ALA A 401 1.02 -28.83 -7.15
CA ALA A 401 1.79 -28.07 -6.17
C ALA A 401 1.20 -28.20 -4.76
N THR A 402 1.48 -29.32 -4.09
CA THR A 402 1.11 -29.49 -2.68
C THR A 402 1.97 -28.62 -1.76
N ALA A 403 1.40 -28.16 -0.66
CA ALA A 403 2.14 -27.48 0.41
C ALA A 403 1.40 -27.59 1.74
N THR A 404 2.14 -27.48 2.86
CA THR A 404 1.56 -27.54 4.20
C THR A 404 2.25 -26.53 5.11
N ILE A 405 1.45 -25.80 5.89
CA ILE A 405 1.90 -24.90 6.95
C ILE A 405 1.39 -25.45 8.27
N THR A 406 2.32 -25.69 9.20
CA THR A 406 2.04 -26.20 10.55
C THR A 406 2.29 -25.16 11.64
N ASN A 407 3.03 -24.09 11.34
CA ASN A 407 3.25 -22.97 12.25
C ASN A 407 2.03 -22.03 12.25
N THR A 408 0.91 -22.53 12.78
CA THR A 408 -0.37 -21.81 12.88
C THR A 408 -0.76 -21.59 14.34
N VAL A 409 -1.84 -20.86 14.55
CA VAL A 409 -2.41 -20.57 15.87
C VAL A 409 -3.91 -20.78 15.85
N SER A 410 -4.51 -21.07 17.01
CA SER A 410 -5.97 -21.01 17.18
C SER A 410 -6.50 -19.57 17.00
N VAL A 411 -7.81 -19.43 16.78
CA VAL A 411 -8.47 -18.10 16.82
C VAL A 411 -8.67 -17.66 18.25
N MET A 412 -9.09 -18.56 19.13
CA MET A 412 -9.29 -18.25 20.55
C MET A 412 -7.99 -17.73 21.18
N TRP A 413 -8.10 -16.61 21.90
CA TRP A 413 -6.99 -16.04 22.68
C TRP A 413 -6.52 -17.00 23.75
N ASP A 414 -5.21 -17.13 23.94
CA ASP A 414 -4.62 -17.97 24.96
C ASP A 414 -4.21 -17.12 26.17
N ASP A 415 -5.01 -17.21 27.25
CA ASP A 415 -4.78 -16.49 28.49
C ASP A 415 -3.58 -17.03 29.28
N SER A 416 -3.00 -18.15 28.90
CA SER A 416 -1.79 -18.71 29.50
C SER A 416 -0.49 -18.14 28.92
N GLU A 417 -0.56 -17.54 27.75
CA GLU A 417 0.57 -16.89 27.09
C GLU A 417 0.85 -15.50 27.71
N ALA A 418 2.12 -15.14 27.80
CA ALA A 418 2.50 -13.80 28.22
C ALA A 418 2.14 -12.75 27.16
N ASP A 419 1.62 -11.60 27.60
CA ASP A 419 1.29 -10.47 26.74
C ASP A 419 2.56 -9.76 26.24
N ASN A 420 3.15 -10.30 25.18
CA ASN A 420 4.31 -9.74 24.49
C ASN A 420 4.35 -10.13 23.01
N VAL A 421 5.25 -9.48 22.25
CA VAL A 421 5.38 -9.67 20.80
C VAL A 421 6.19 -10.91 20.37
N ASN A 422 6.61 -11.74 21.31
CA ASN A 422 7.35 -12.97 21.01
C ASN A 422 6.46 -14.22 21.15
N GLY A 423 5.25 -14.08 21.70
CA GLY A 423 4.30 -15.15 21.97
C GLY A 423 3.35 -15.44 20.81
N LYS A 424 2.59 -16.52 20.95
CA LYS A 424 1.59 -16.94 19.95
C LYS A 424 0.39 -15.99 19.87
N ASN A 425 0.09 -15.23 20.93
CA ASN A 425 -0.95 -14.20 20.88
C ASN A 425 -0.59 -13.08 19.88
N PHE A 426 0.69 -12.72 19.75
CA PHE A 426 1.13 -11.81 18.69
C PHE A 426 0.89 -12.42 17.29
N GLN A 427 1.22 -13.69 17.09
CA GLN A 427 0.93 -14.39 15.84
C GLN A 427 -0.58 -14.38 15.53
N ARG A 428 -1.45 -14.59 16.55
CA ARG A 428 -2.93 -14.50 16.42
C ARG A 428 -3.35 -13.13 15.90
N VAL A 429 -2.85 -12.06 16.55
CA VAL A 429 -3.16 -10.68 16.15
C VAL A 429 -2.78 -10.43 14.69
N ILE A 430 -1.57 -10.79 14.28
CA ILE A 430 -1.10 -10.54 12.92
C ILE A 430 -1.87 -11.39 11.89
N THR A 431 -2.14 -12.67 12.21
CA THR A 431 -2.88 -13.56 11.31
C THR A 431 -4.31 -13.07 11.08
N GLN A 432 -5.01 -12.67 12.15
CA GLN A 432 -6.39 -12.17 12.01
C GLN A 432 -6.44 -10.77 11.39
N LYS A 433 -5.46 -9.91 11.66
CA LYS A 433 -5.29 -8.63 10.94
C LYS A 433 -5.07 -8.87 9.45
N TRP A 434 -4.22 -9.84 9.08
CA TRP A 434 -3.98 -10.20 7.69
C TRP A 434 -5.29 -10.63 6.99
N ILE A 435 -6.11 -11.49 7.61
CA ILE A 435 -7.41 -11.88 7.02
C ILE A 435 -8.33 -10.65 6.89
N ALA A 436 -8.41 -9.80 7.92
CA ALA A 436 -9.30 -8.62 7.94
C ALA A 436 -8.92 -7.57 6.91
N ASN A 437 -7.63 -7.43 6.59
CA ASN A 437 -7.10 -6.44 5.65
C ASN A 437 -7.18 -6.86 4.17
N TYR A 438 -7.76 -8.05 3.85
CA TYR A 438 -8.01 -8.40 2.45
C TYR A 438 -8.84 -7.30 1.75
N PRO A 439 -8.41 -6.76 0.59
CA PRO A 439 -7.35 -7.19 -0.33
C PRO A 439 -6.08 -6.30 -0.32
N LEU A 440 -5.73 -5.61 0.75
CA LEU A 440 -4.59 -4.69 0.80
C LEU A 440 -3.24 -5.43 0.69
N GLY A 441 -2.92 -5.94 -0.49
CA GLY A 441 -1.78 -6.84 -0.71
C GLY A 441 -0.42 -6.23 -0.38
N LEU A 442 -0.20 -4.93 -0.67
CA LEU A 442 1.05 -4.24 -0.31
C LEU A 442 1.23 -4.12 1.21
N GLU A 443 0.13 -3.84 1.93
CA GLU A 443 0.15 -3.81 3.41
C GLU A 443 0.43 -5.21 3.97
N ALA A 444 -0.22 -6.24 3.43
CA ALA A 444 0.01 -7.63 3.82
C ALA A 444 1.47 -8.06 3.58
N TRP A 445 2.05 -7.68 2.43
CA TRP A 445 3.47 -7.96 2.14
C TRP A 445 4.42 -7.24 3.10
N ALA A 446 4.12 -6.00 3.44
CA ALA A 446 4.91 -5.26 4.42
C ALA A 446 4.82 -5.90 5.82
N GLU A 447 3.61 -6.29 6.27
CA GLU A 447 3.42 -6.97 7.56
C GLU A 447 4.11 -8.34 7.62
N TYR A 448 4.02 -9.13 6.55
CA TYR A 448 4.74 -10.39 6.44
C TYR A 448 6.26 -10.18 6.57
N ARG A 449 6.82 -9.21 5.84
CA ARG A 449 8.27 -8.89 5.94
C ARG A 449 8.66 -8.41 7.34
N ARG A 450 7.79 -7.66 8.02
CA ARG A 450 8.02 -7.13 9.36
C ARG A 450 7.97 -8.21 10.44
N THR A 451 7.04 -9.14 10.36
CA THR A 451 6.69 -10.06 11.45
C THR A 451 7.01 -11.52 11.15
N GLY A 452 7.00 -11.93 9.89
CA GLY A 452 7.05 -13.31 9.45
C GLY A 452 5.69 -14.02 9.52
N TYR A 453 4.60 -13.31 9.82
CA TYR A 453 3.26 -13.88 9.99
C TYR A 453 2.23 -13.26 9.04
N PRO A 454 1.18 -14.04 8.66
CA PRO A 454 1.16 -15.52 8.78
C PRO A 454 2.25 -16.15 7.92
N GLU A 455 2.65 -17.39 8.22
CA GLU A 455 3.54 -18.13 7.33
C GLU A 455 2.83 -18.33 5.99
N LEU A 456 3.54 -18.13 4.88
CA LEU A 456 3.02 -18.27 3.52
C LEU A 456 3.68 -19.44 2.82
N TYR A 457 2.98 -20.03 1.86
CA TYR A 457 3.56 -21.08 1.02
C TYR A 457 4.77 -20.56 0.23
N PRO A 458 5.82 -21.38 0.10
CA PRO A 458 6.97 -21.00 -0.72
C PRO A 458 6.57 -20.82 -2.19
N CYS A 459 7.32 -19.99 -2.90
CA CYS A 459 7.24 -19.87 -4.35
C CYS A 459 7.53 -21.25 -4.99
N ILE A 460 6.75 -21.65 -6.01
CA ILE A 460 6.94 -22.93 -6.69
C ILE A 460 8.26 -22.90 -7.47
N ASP A 461 8.37 -22.01 -8.46
CA ASP A 461 9.55 -21.83 -9.30
C ASP A 461 10.19 -20.48 -9.02
N ASN A 462 11.26 -20.49 -8.28
CA ASN A 462 12.04 -19.30 -7.99
C ASN A 462 13.06 -19.07 -9.10
N LEU A 463 12.81 -18.09 -9.94
CA LEU A 463 13.67 -17.69 -11.07
C LEU A 463 14.54 -16.47 -10.75
N SER A 464 14.65 -16.09 -9.47
CA SER A 464 15.52 -14.99 -9.04
C SER A 464 17.00 -15.31 -9.31
N ASP A 465 17.71 -14.35 -9.88
CA ASP A 465 19.16 -14.39 -10.08
C ASP A 465 19.95 -13.71 -8.95
N CYS A 466 19.27 -13.07 -8.00
CA CYS A 466 19.89 -12.30 -6.91
C CYS A 466 19.77 -12.98 -5.53
N GLY A 467 19.32 -14.23 -5.46
CA GLY A 467 19.31 -15.00 -4.22
C GLY A 467 18.08 -14.79 -3.34
N VAL A 468 16.94 -14.39 -3.90
CA VAL A 468 15.65 -14.35 -3.18
C VAL A 468 15.31 -15.77 -2.68
N SER A 469 14.95 -15.88 -1.41
CA SER A 469 14.51 -17.15 -0.82
C SER A 469 13.09 -17.51 -1.28
N SER A 470 12.86 -18.74 -1.74
CA SER A 470 11.52 -19.22 -2.08
C SER A 470 10.54 -19.13 -0.90
N GLN A 471 11.02 -19.36 0.34
CA GLN A 471 10.20 -19.31 1.56
C GLN A 471 9.94 -17.89 2.03
N ARG A 472 10.96 -17.03 2.05
CA ARG A 472 10.82 -15.65 2.55
C ARG A 472 10.26 -14.69 1.51
N GLY A 473 10.32 -15.07 0.24
CA GLY A 473 9.93 -14.21 -0.88
C GLY A 473 10.82 -12.97 -1.03
N MET A 474 10.42 -12.09 -1.93
CA MET A 474 11.08 -10.80 -2.13
C MET A 474 11.01 -9.94 -0.87
N ARG A 475 12.14 -9.27 -0.56
CA ARG A 475 12.27 -8.44 0.65
C ARG A 475 12.11 -6.95 0.37
N ARG A 476 12.29 -6.54 -0.87
CA ARG A 476 12.07 -5.20 -1.41
C ARG A 476 12.00 -5.26 -2.94
N LEU A 477 11.78 -4.13 -3.57
CA LEU A 477 12.03 -3.92 -5.00
C LEU A 477 13.35 -3.16 -5.15
N SER A 478 14.18 -3.51 -6.14
CA SER A 478 15.37 -2.76 -6.50
C SER A 478 15.00 -1.37 -7.02
N PHE A 479 15.86 -0.38 -6.82
CA PHE A 479 15.62 0.96 -7.34
C PHE A 479 15.49 0.93 -8.88
N PRO A 480 14.70 1.83 -9.48
CA PRO A 480 14.64 1.93 -10.93
C PRO A 480 16.05 2.15 -11.52
N TYR A 481 16.36 1.43 -12.59
CA TYR A 481 17.67 1.57 -13.26
C TYR A 481 17.96 3.01 -13.72
N THR A 482 16.90 3.80 -13.97
CA THR A 482 16.99 5.22 -14.33
C THR A 482 17.57 6.07 -13.22
N GLU A 483 17.43 5.69 -11.96
CA GLU A 483 18.05 6.39 -10.82
C GLU A 483 19.58 6.24 -10.86
N ALA A 484 20.07 5.03 -11.13
CA ALA A 484 21.51 4.79 -11.30
C ALA A 484 22.10 5.55 -12.50
N GLN A 485 21.32 5.81 -13.54
CA GLN A 485 21.75 6.54 -14.74
C GLN A 485 21.67 8.06 -14.58
N ASN A 486 20.56 8.57 -14.04
CA ASN A 486 20.24 9.99 -14.08
C ASN A 486 20.51 10.70 -12.74
N ASN A 487 20.57 9.98 -11.62
CA ASN A 487 20.72 10.54 -10.27
C ASN A 487 21.80 9.79 -9.47
N LYS A 488 22.87 9.34 -10.15
CA LYS A 488 23.82 8.35 -9.63
C LYS A 488 24.39 8.67 -8.24
N ALA A 489 24.80 9.91 -7.99
CA ALA A 489 25.40 10.26 -6.71
C ALA A 489 24.43 10.07 -5.52
N ASN A 490 23.15 10.42 -5.71
CA ASN A 490 22.12 10.25 -4.70
C ASN A 490 21.65 8.78 -4.62
N TYR A 491 21.60 8.08 -5.76
CA TYR A 491 21.36 6.63 -5.82
C TYR A 491 22.41 5.86 -5.00
N ASP A 492 23.72 6.15 -5.19
CA ASP A 492 24.79 5.48 -4.44
C ASP A 492 24.64 5.68 -2.91
N LEU A 493 24.19 6.86 -2.46
CA LEU A 493 23.88 7.12 -1.05
C LEU A 493 22.66 6.31 -0.59
N GLY A 494 21.62 6.21 -1.41
CA GLY A 494 20.45 5.37 -1.15
C GLY A 494 20.81 3.89 -1.01
N VAL A 495 21.68 3.38 -1.89
CA VAL A 495 22.18 1.98 -1.81
C VAL A 495 23.01 1.76 -0.54
N ALA A 496 23.88 2.69 -0.19
CA ALA A 496 24.66 2.62 1.05
C ALA A 496 23.76 2.57 2.30
N GLU A 497 22.63 3.30 2.28
CA GLU A 497 21.64 3.33 3.37
C GLU A 497 20.89 1.99 3.53
N LEU A 498 20.76 1.18 2.49
CA LEU A 498 20.17 -0.16 2.58
C LEU A 498 21.01 -1.09 3.46
N GLY A 499 22.31 -0.93 3.48
CA GLY A 499 23.23 -1.83 4.18
C GLY A 499 23.39 -3.20 3.49
N GLY A 500 23.03 -3.29 2.21
CA GLY A 500 23.12 -4.48 1.37
C GLY A 500 23.10 -4.11 -0.10
N ALA A 501 23.10 -5.09 -0.99
CA ALA A 501 22.99 -4.87 -2.42
C ALA A 501 21.63 -4.28 -2.80
N ASP A 502 21.58 -3.51 -3.89
CA ASP A 502 20.31 -3.05 -4.47
C ASP A 502 19.66 -4.19 -5.27
N ASN A 503 19.01 -5.08 -4.56
CA ASN A 503 18.25 -6.20 -5.12
C ASN A 503 17.10 -6.64 -4.20
N GLU A 504 16.31 -7.59 -4.67
CA GLU A 504 15.09 -8.06 -4.03
C GLU A 504 15.34 -8.97 -2.81
N ALA A 505 16.57 -9.45 -2.61
CA ALA A 505 16.94 -10.28 -1.45
C ALA A 505 17.31 -9.44 -0.22
N THR A 506 17.58 -8.15 -0.38
CA THR A 506 18.01 -7.25 0.70
C THR A 506 16.83 -6.82 1.57
N ASP A 507 16.92 -7.06 2.88
CA ASP A 507 15.91 -6.61 3.85
C ASP A 507 15.94 -5.08 4.04
N LEU A 508 14.77 -4.47 4.12
CA LEU A 508 14.63 -3.11 4.65
C LEU A 508 14.94 -3.08 6.16
N LYS A 509 15.28 -1.92 6.71
CA LYS A 509 15.72 -1.82 8.12
C LYS A 509 14.65 -2.30 9.11
N TRP A 510 13.38 -2.08 8.82
CA TRP A 510 12.26 -2.49 9.67
C TRP A 510 11.81 -3.94 9.45
N ALA A 511 12.29 -4.61 8.43
CA ALA A 511 11.93 -6.00 8.16
C ALA A 511 12.58 -6.94 9.18
N LYS A 512 11.85 -8.03 9.54
CA LYS A 512 12.38 -9.09 10.40
C LYS A 512 13.56 -9.76 9.68
N LYS A 513 14.69 -9.72 10.34
CA LYS A 513 15.89 -10.47 9.92
C LYS A 513 15.82 -11.89 10.52
N ASN A 514 16.49 -12.81 9.87
CA ASN A 514 16.54 -14.22 10.34
C ASN A 514 17.18 -14.33 11.73
#